data_1244d2f73e2b971925d28ee7d392f566
#
_entry.id   1244d2f73e2b971925d28ee7d392f566
#
_cell.length_a   1.000
_cell.length_b   1.000
_cell.length_c   1.000
_cell.angle_alpha   90.00
_cell.angle_beta   90.00
_cell.angle_gamma   90.00
#
_symmetry.space_group_name_H-M   'P 1'
#
loop_
_entity.id
_entity.type
_entity.pdbx_description
1 polymer ?
#
loop_
_entity_poly.entity_id
_entity_poly.type
_entity_poly.pdbx_seq_one_letter_code
_entity_poly.pdbx_strand_id
1 'polypeptide(L)'
;MRGAALKKQGIKHPKIVLAQSKLETGLYTSKVCKQYNNLFGLMKGKSYHKFNHWTESVTYYKNHIQSRYKGGDYYAFLSKIGYAEDNKYCHKLKKLIK
;
A
#
# COMPACT_ATOMS: atom_id res chain seq x y z
N MET A 1 13.56 7.63 4.39
CA MET A 1 12.65 7.92 3.28
C MET A 1 11.87 6.67 2.93
N ARG A 2 10.54 6.79 2.87
CA ARG A 2 9.67 5.63 2.64
C ARG A 2 9.87 4.98 1.27
N GLY A 3 10.10 5.78 0.22
CA GLY A 3 10.36 5.23 -1.12
C GLY A 3 11.62 4.38 -1.17
N ALA A 4 12.69 4.81 -0.51
CA ALA A 4 13.92 4.06 -0.44
C ALA A 4 13.74 2.75 0.34
N ALA A 5 12.94 2.76 1.40
CA ALA A 5 12.63 1.56 2.17
C ALA A 5 11.87 0.54 1.34
N LEU A 6 10.94 0.99 0.49
CA LEU A 6 10.20 0.10 -0.40
C LEU A 6 11.14 -0.62 -1.36
N LYS A 7 12.05 0.11 -1.98
CA LYS A 7 13.03 -0.47 -2.89
C LYS A 7 13.97 -1.45 -2.16
N LYS A 8 14.43 -1.07 -0.97
CA LYS A 8 15.34 -1.90 -0.17
C LYS A 8 14.71 -3.22 0.22
N GLN A 9 13.40 -3.26 0.47
CA GLN A 9 12.69 -4.48 0.81
C GLN A 9 12.28 -5.31 -0.42
N GLY A 10 12.62 -4.87 -1.62
CA GLY A 10 12.30 -5.60 -2.85
C GLY A 10 10.85 -5.50 -3.26
N ILE A 11 10.19 -4.40 -2.94
CA ILE A 11 8.81 -4.15 -3.35
C ILE A 11 8.75 -3.95 -4.86
N LYS A 12 7.88 -4.69 -5.52
CA LYS A 12 7.61 -4.53 -6.96
C LYS A 12 6.77 -3.27 -7.18
N HIS A 13 7.09 -2.53 -8.26
CA HIS A 13 6.39 -1.27 -8.58
C HIS A 13 6.37 -0.29 -7.41
N PRO A 14 7.53 0.08 -6.88
CA PRO A 14 7.59 0.87 -5.65
C PRO A 14 6.92 2.24 -5.75
N LYS A 15 6.91 2.86 -6.93
CA LYS A 15 6.25 4.15 -7.12
C LYS A 15 4.73 4.04 -6.95
N ILE A 16 4.14 2.96 -7.50
CA ILE A 16 2.71 2.70 -7.37
C ILE A 16 2.37 2.39 -5.91
N VAL A 17 3.17 1.54 -5.28
CA VAL A 17 2.95 1.15 -3.88
C VAL A 17 3.11 2.35 -2.95
N LEU A 18 4.08 3.21 -3.21
CA LEU A 18 4.24 4.44 -2.43
C LEU A 18 3.01 5.36 -2.56
N ALA A 19 2.51 5.53 -3.80
CA ALA A 19 1.29 6.30 -4.03
C ALA A 19 0.09 5.67 -3.32
N GLN A 20 0.02 4.35 -3.29
CA GLN A 20 -1.01 3.62 -2.57
C GLN A 20 -0.99 3.95 -1.09
N SER A 21 0.19 3.92 -0.47
CA SER A 21 0.32 4.25 0.95
C SER A 21 -0.12 5.70 1.23
N LYS A 22 0.21 6.63 0.35
CA LYS A 22 -0.21 8.02 0.49
C LYS A 22 -1.73 8.18 0.40
N LEU A 23 -2.35 7.48 -0.55
CA LEU A 23 -3.79 7.54 -0.75
C LEU A 23 -4.54 6.93 0.44
N GLU A 24 -4.11 5.76 0.91
CA GLU A 24 -4.76 5.06 2.01
C GLU A 24 -4.64 5.79 3.35
N THR A 25 -3.61 6.61 3.52
CA THR A 25 -3.32 7.26 4.79
C THR A 25 -3.53 8.77 4.77
N GLY A 26 -4.14 9.31 3.70
CA GLY A 26 -4.31 10.75 3.56
C GLY A 26 -2.98 11.49 3.67
N LEU A 27 -1.99 11.07 2.89
CA LEU A 27 -0.62 11.61 2.90
C LEU A 27 0.05 11.46 4.27
N TYR A 28 -0.18 10.30 4.91
CA TYR A 28 0.40 9.92 6.21
C TYR A 28 -0.13 10.73 7.39
N THR A 29 -1.30 11.33 7.24
CA THR A 29 -1.92 12.12 8.34
C THR A 29 -2.93 11.34 9.14
N SER A 30 -3.39 10.18 8.66
CA SER A 30 -4.45 9.42 9.32
C SER A 30 -3.99 8.85 10.67
N LYS A 31 -4.97 8.65 11.56
CA LYS A 31 -4.75 8.01 12.85
C LYS A 31 -4.18 6.59 12.70
N VAL A 32 -4.67 5.85 11.72
CA VAL A 32 -4.22 4.48 11.45
C VAL A 32 -2.74 4.46 11.08
N CYS A 33 -2.30 5.40 10.27
CA CYS A 33 -0.89 5.52 9.92
C CYS A 33 -0.03 5.87 11.13
N LYS A 34 -0.45 6.89 11.89
CA LYS A 34 0.35 7.42 13.00
C LYS A 34 0.40 6.51 14.22
N GLN A 35 -0.75 5.95 14.61
CA GLN A 35 -0.85 5.15 15.83
C GLN A 35 -0.60 3.68 15.61
N TYR A 36 -0.97 3.16 14.42
CA TYR A 36 -0.87 1.74 14.13
C TYR A 36 0.32 1.41 13.23
N ASN A 37 1.06 2.42 12.78
CA ASN A 37 2.19 2.24 11.85
C ASN A 37 1.78 1.48 10.59
N ASN A 38 0.56 1.70 10.15
CA ASN A 38 -0.07 0.96 9.05
C ASN A 38 -0.18 1.86 7.82
N LEU A 39 0.76 1.72 6.88
CA LEU A 39 0.85 2.59 5.71
C LEU A 39 -0.18 2.30 4.63
N PHE A 40 -0.86 1.14 4.68
CA PHE A 40 -1.70 0.68 3.57
C PHE A 40 -3.15 0.44 3.97
N GLY A 41 -3.54 0.86 5.17
CA GLY A 41 -4.89 0.60 5.64
C GLY A 41 -5.23 -0.87 5.74
N LEU A 42 -4.23 -1.70 6.04
CA LEU A 42 -4.39 -3.16 6.11
C LEU A 42 -5.31 -3.56 7.26
N MET A 43 -6.20 -4.51 6.98
CA MET A 43 -7.20 -4.97 7.93
C MET A 43 -6.87 -6.38 8.44
N LYS A 44 -7.20 -6.63 9.70
CA LYS A 44 -7.21 -7.97 10.29
C LYS A 44 -8.63 -8.18 10.81
N GLY A 45 -9.44 -8.92 10.04
CA GLY A 45 -10.86 -9.02 10.33
C GLY A 45 -11.55 -7.66 10.18
N LYS A 46 -12.23 -7.20 11.23
CA LYS A 46 -12.94 -5.92 11.21
C LYS A 46 -12.12 -4.76 11.75
N SER A 47 -10.87 -5.00 12.15
CA SER A 47 -10.00 -3.97 12.74
C SER A 47 -8.79 -3.72 11.85
N TYR A 48 -8.21 -2.53 11.98
CA TYR A 48 -6.95 -2.24 11.31
C TYR A 48 -5.82 -3.00 11.99
N HIS A 49 -4.92 -3.53 11.17
CA HIS A 49 -3.72 -4.21 11.65
C HIS A 49 -2.79 -3.19 12.31
N LYS A 50 -2.24 -3.54 13.47
CA LYS A 50 -1.32 -2.68 14.21
C LYS A 50 0.09 -3.25 14.13
N PHE A 51 1.06 -2.39 13.81
CA PHE A 51 2.47 -2.78 13.73
C PHE A 51 3.30 -1.98 14.74
N ASN A 52 4.44 -2.51 15.12
CA ASN A 52 5.36 -1.83 16.04
C ASN A 52 6.17 -0.74 15.34
N HIS A 53 6.37 -0.87 14.02
CA HIS A 53 7.08 0.10 13.20
C HIS A 53 6.46 0.11 11.80
N TRP A 54 6.48 1.26 11.13
CA TRP A 54 5.85 1.37 9.81
C TRP A 54 6.48 0.44 8.76
N THR A 55 7.79 0.11 8.90
CA THR A 55 8.46 -0.81 7.98
C THR A 55 7.86 -2.21 8.02
N GLU A 56 7.27 -2.60 9.15
CA GLU A 56 6.59 -3.89 9.27
C GLU A 56 5.34 -3.94 8.39
N SER A 57 4.65 -2.81 8.21
CA SER A 57 3.50 -2.77 7.30
C SER A 57 3.95 -2.99 5.86
N VAL A 58 5.14 -2.53 5.49
CA VAL A 58 5.73 -2.76 4.17
C VAL A 58 6.03 -4.24 3.97
N THR A 59 6.64 -4.88 4.95
CA THR A 59 6.95 -6.31 4.91
C THR A 59 5.66 -7.14 4.79
N TYR A 60 4.63 -6.77 5.55
CA TYR A 60 3.34 -7.45 5.49
C TYR A 60 2.71 -7.30 4.09
N TYR A 61 2.75 -6.11 3.53
CA TYR A 61 2.25 -5.85 2.18
C TYR A 61 2.96 -6.75 1.16
N LYS A 62 4.28 -6.82 1.23
CA LYS A 62 5.07 -7.65 0.34
C LYS A 62 4.66 -9.13 0.45
N ASN A 63 4.56 -9.62 1.68
CA ASN A 63 4.33 -11.06 1.92
C ASN A 63 2.89 -11.50 1.67
N HIS A 64 1.91 -10.63 1.89
CA HIS A 64 0.50 -11.00 1.81
C HIS A 64 -0.23 -10.43 0.61
N ILE A 65 0.26 -9.36 0.02
CA ILE A 65 -0.36 -8.73 -1.15
C ILE A 65 0.46 -9.04 -2.40
N GLN A 66 1.71 -8.63 -2.43
CA GLN A 66 2.55 -8.81 -3.63
C GLN A 66 2.90 -10.25 -3.93
N SER A 67 2.84 -11.14 -2.95
CA SER A 67 3.05 -12.56 -3.18
C SER A 67 2.03 -13.15 -4.17
N ARG A 68 0.88 -12.49 -4.34
CA ARG A 68 -0.18 -12.90 -5.28
C ARG A 68 -0.01 -12.29 -6.68
N TYR A 69 0.91 -11.36 -6.84
CA TYR A 69 1.16 -10.68 -8.12
C TYR A 69 1.99 -11.58 -9.03
N LYS A 70 1.48 -11.81 -10.24
CA LYS A 70 2.10 -12.72 -11.22
C LYS A 70 2.72 -12.01 -12.41
N GLY A 71 2.86 -10.70 -12.32
CA GLY A 71 3.37 -9.88 -13.41
C GLY A 71 2.26 -9.12 -14.13
N GLY A 72 2.65 -8.30 -15.09
CA GLY A 72 1.72 -7.49 -15.87
C GLY A 72 1.35 -6.17 -15.21
N ASP A 73 0.19 -5.64 -15.60
CA ASP A 73 -0.28 -4.34 -15.13
C ASP A 73 -0.64 -4.38 -13.64
N TYR A 74 0.12 -3.64 -12.83
CA TYR A 74 -0.09 -3.63 -11.39
C TYR A 74 -1.44 -3.00 -10.99
N TYR A 75 -1.93 -2.02 -11.77
CA TYR A 75 -3.25 -1.45 -11.51
C TYR A 75 -4.36 -2.48 -11.71
N ALA A 76 -4.24 -3.29 -12.75
CA ALA A 76 -5.18 -4.38 -12.99
C ALA A 76 -5.14 -5.40 -11.85
N PHE A 77 -3.95 -5.70 -11.34
CA PHE A 77 -3.78 -6.59 -10.19
C PHE A 77 -4.50 -6.04 -8.96
N LEU A 78 -4.33 -4.74 -8.66
CA LEU A 78 -5.00 -4.12 -7.52
C LEU A 78 -6.50 -4.18 -7.61
N SER A 79 -7.05 -3.98 -8.82
CA SER A 79 -8.49 -4.11 -9.05
C SER A 79 -8.97 -5.55 -8.82
N LYS A 80 -8.19 -6.51 -9.30
CA LYS A 80 -8.54 -7.94 -9.21
C LYS A 80 -8.63 -8.42 -7.76
N ILE A 81 -7.74 -7.95 -6.89
CA ILE A 81 -7.74 -8.40 -5.49
C ILE A 81 -8.68 -7.56 -4.60
N GLY A 82 -9.41 -6.62 -5.19
CA GLY A 82 -10.38 -5.82 -4.45
C GLY A 82 -9.83 -4.59 -3.75
N TYR A 83 -8.57 -4.28 -3.96
CA TYR A 83 -7.95 -3.09 -3.37
C TYR A 83 -8.50 -1.81 -4.02
N ALA A 84 -8.82 -1.90 -5.30
CA ALA A 84 -9.29 -0.78 -6.10
C ALA A 84 -10.75 -0.99 -6.51
N GLU A 85 -11.66 -1.00 -5.53
CA GLU A 85 -13.10 -1.16 -5.80
C GLU A 85 -13.70 0.09 -6.47
N ASP A 86 -13.15 1.27 -6.17
CA ASP A 86 -13.57 2.53 -6.77
C ASP A 86 -12.92 2.66 -8.15
N ASN A 87 -13.74 2.91 -9.18
CA ASN A 87 -13.23 3.13 -10.54
C ASN A 87 -12.19 4.25 -10.62
N LYS A 88 -12.23 5.17 -9.68
CA LYS A 88 -11.32 6.32 -9.63
C LYS A 88 -10.03 6.03 -8.87
N TYR A 89 -9.91 4.86 -8.25
CA TYR A 89 -8.74 4.54 -7.42
C TYR A 89 -7.43 4.59 -8.21
N CYS A 90 -7.38 3.89 -9.33
CA CYS A 90 -6.18 3.88 -10.18
C CYS A 90 -5.86 5.28 -10.72
N HIS A 91 -6.89 6.05 -11.06
CA HIS A 91 -6.72 7.43 -11.50
C HIS A 91 -6.09 8.29 -10.42
N LYS A 92 -6.55 8.15 -9.17
CA LYS A 92 -5.98 8.85 -8.02
C LYS A 92 -4.53 8.47 -7.79
N LEU A 93 -4.20 7.18 -7.92
CA LEU A 93 -2.83 6.70 -7.78
C LEU A 93 -1.92 7.33 -8.83
N LYS A 94 -2.36 7.36 -10.08
CA LYS A 94 -1.58 7.95 -11.18
C LYS A 94 -1.29 9.42 -10.95
N LYS A 95 -2.22 10.15 -10.35
CA LYS A 95 -2.00 11.55 -9.99
C LYS A 95 -0.92 11.73 -8.92
N LEU A 96 -0.84 10.82 -7.98
CA LEU A 96 0.14 10.89 -6.89
C LEU A 96 1.55 10.51 -7.32
N ILE A 97 1.69 9.84 -8.45
CA ILE A 97 3.00 9.39 -8.94
C ILE A 97 3.77 10.49 -9.66
N LYS A 98 3.11 11.49 -10.16
CA LYS A 98 3.74 12.58 -10.93
C LYS A 98 4.91 13.23 -10.21
#